data_5c32ab1114f27af0b89ccaedd3fb6151
#
_entry.id   5c32ab1114f27af0b89ccaedd3fb6151
#
_cell.length_a   1.000
_cell.length_b   1.000
_cell.length_c   1.000
_cell.angle_alpha   90.00
_cell.angle_beta   90.00
_cell.angle_gamma   90.00
#
_symmetry.space_group_name_H-M   'P 1'
#
loop_
_entity.id
_entity.type
_entity.pdbx_description
1 polymer ?
#
loop_
_entity_poly.entity_id
_entity_poly.type
_entity_poly.pdbx_seq_one_letter_code
_entity_poly.pdbx_strand_id
1 'polypeptide(L)'
;MITLWAYVFAVLSATVTWQPWQHLPGIFDLAGPRSDGRLVAAAGGRLFLVATDGAIAPFADGQGGYQVASGPEAYLDVSPGLHVVSANCNFARDDVFVIRPTPPIGITRVDPQGHATNFVDLTGVDSLNGIVFDTVGRFDHRLLVSGPHNQHSTIVAVDCNGAILTITDSAPPIEGGFAVAPAGFGTHAGDIVAPDENTGAIWTISATGRFELLVASGIPHGGDIGVESAAFVPAGFTANGGTAYISDRATPNNPHAGTDNILRMPASDLLAAGVRDGDLVVVAEGGALTTDVRCTESCTSTAIVSTGTSAHIEGHVVIRANPPRPAPRSLPAVADLGSQRAQLLVRLAIGAVIAAILTALVVLRARRARRR
;
A
#
# COMPACT_ATOMS: atom_id res chain seq x y z
N MET A 1 -40.83 -42.97 8.11
CA MET A 1 -39.48 -42.71 8.60
C MET A 1 -38.70 -42.11 7.46
N ILE A 2 -38.52 -40.79 7.43
CA ILE A 2 -37.74 -40.11 6.41
C ILE A 2 -36.40 -39.77 7.08
N THR A 3 -35.33 -40.41 6.63
CA THR A 3 -33.96 -40.17 7.14
C THR A 3 -33.39 -38.95 6.46
N LEU A 4 -33.30 -37.84 7.22
CA LEU A 4 -32.59 -36.62 6.76
C LEU A 4 -31.09 -36.90 6.81
N TRP A 5 -30.44 -36.89 5.64
CA TRP A 5 -28.97 -36.84 5.53
C TRP A 5 -28.53 -35.39 5.69
N ALA A 6 -27.92 -35.08 6.84
CA ALA A 6 -27.25 -33.80 7.03
C ALA A 6 -25.90 -33.86 6.30
N TYR A 7 -25.76 -33.11 5.20
CA TYR A 7 -24.46 -32.86 4.57
C TYR A 7 -23.71 -31.85 5.43
N VAL A 8 -22.72 -32.33 6.16
CA VAL A 8 -21.72 -31.46 6.80
C VAL A 8 -20.77 -30.99 5.69
N PHE A 9 -20.95 -29.79 5.22
CA PHE A 9 -19.93 -29.12 4.41
C PHE A 9 -18.77 -28.75 5.34
N ALA A 10 -17.69 -29.52 5.31
CA ALA A 10 -16.41 -29.09 5.85
C ALA A 10 -15.93 -27.95 4.98
N VAL A 11 -16.02 -26.72 5.49
CA VAL A 11 -15.33 -25.56 4.93
C VAL A 11 -13.85 -25.84 5.17
N LEU A 12 -13.14 -26.31 4.16
CA LEU A 12 -11.68 -26.31 4.13
C LEU A 12 -11.25 -24.85 4.16
N SER A 13 -10.92 -24.33 5.33
CA SER A 13 -10.22 -23.04 5.43
C SER A 13 -8.90 -23.21 4.69
N ALA A 14 -8.78 -22.59 3.54
CA ALA A 14 -7.51 -22.51 2.82
C ALA A 14 -6.50 -21.87 3.79
N THR A 15 -5.39 -22.54 4.04
CA THR A 15 -4.30 -21.97 4.82
C THR A 15 -3.71 -20.82 4.02
N VAL A 16 -3.84 -19.62 4.54
CA VAL A 16 -3.23 -18.43 3.97
C VAL A 16 -1.75 -18.43 4.34
N THR A 17 -0.88 -18.24 3.36
CA THR A 17 0.58 -18.24 3.58
C THR A 17 1.25 -17.21 2.69
N TRP A 18 2.34 -16.65 3.17
CA TRP A 18 3.24 -15.85 2.35
C TRP A 18 3.98 -16.73 1.35
N GLN A 19 4.12 -16.26 0.10
CA GLN A 19 4.70 -17.01 -1.00
C GLN A 19 5.99 -16.35 -1.46
N PRO A 20 7.11 -17.08 -1.61
CA PRO A 20 8.32 -16.55 -2.24
C PRO A 20 8.00 -16.00 -3.64
N TRP A 21 8.50 -14.79 -3.94
CA TRP A 21 8.24 -14.15 -5.22
C TRP A 21 9.50 -13.80 -5.98
N GLN A 22 10.44 -13.08 -5.34
CA GLN A 22 11.71 -12.69 -5.95
C GLN A 22 12.84 -12.88 -4.95
N HIS A 23 13.97 -13.43 -5.42
CA HIS A 23 15.17 -13.54 -4.61
C HIS A 23 16.03 -12.30 -4.79
N LEU A 24 16.37 -11.64 -3.68
CA LEU A 24 17.22 -10.45 -3.64
C LEU A 24 18.18 -10.55 -2.44
N PRO A 25 19.45 -10.98 -2.69
CA PRO A 25 20.40 -11.19 -1.61
C PRO A 25 20.58 -9.96 -0.71
N GLY A 26 20.49 -10.18 0.60
CA GLY A 26 20.62 -9.14 1.62
C GLY A 26 19.43 -8.19 1.66
N ILE A 27 18.24 -8.61 1.16
CA ILE A 27 17.00 -7.83 1.30
C ILE A 27 16.75 -7.52 2.76
N PHE A 28 16.39 -6.27 3.02
CA PHE A 28 16.06 -5.81 4.37
C PHE A 28 14.67 -5.14 4.39
N ASP A 29 14.43 -4.16 3.52
CA ASP A 29 13.20 -3.36 3.57
C ASP A 29 12.62 -3.10 2.18
N LEU A 30 11.31 -2.82 2.15
CA LEU A 30 10.53 -2.47 0.98
C LEU A 30 9.66 -1.24 1.27
N ALA A 31 9.58 -0.31 0.32
CA ALA A 31 8.64 0.81 0.42
C ALA A 31 8.02 1.20 -0.92
N GLY A 32 7.04 2.08 -0.87
CA GLY A 32 6.31 2.58 -2.03
C GLY A 32 4.90 2.04 -2.15
N PRO A 33 4.28 2.01 -3.34
CA PRO A 33 4.92 2.17 -4.65
C PRO A 33 5.27 3.63 -5.01
N ARG A 34 6.27 3.79 -5.86
CA ARG A 34 6.53 5.02 -6.59
C ARG A 34 5.39 5.32 -7.57
N SER A 35 5.38 6.52 -8.13
CA SER A 35 4.36 6.93 -9.13
C SER A 35 4.34 6.06 -10.40
N ASP A 36 5.45 5.40 -10.71
CA ASP A 36 5.58 4.45 -11.82
C ASP A 36 5.12 3.02 -11.45
N GLY A 37 4.66 2.82 -10.23
CA GLY A 37 4.17 1.54 -9.72
C GLY A 37 5.25 0.58 -9.20
N ARG A 38 6.55 0.92 -9.28
CA ARG A 38 7.63 0.10 -8.74
C ARG A 38 7.77 0.30 -7.23
N LEU A 39 8.17 -0.75 -6.54
CA LEU A 39 8.64 -0.66 -5.15
C LEU A 39 10.12 -0.29 -5.12
N VAL A 40 10.57 0.27 -4.01
CA VAL A 40 11.98 0.45 -3.69
C VAL A 40 12.35 -0.59 -2.65
N ALA A 41 13.45 -1.31 -2.87
CA ALA A 41 14.00 -2.28 -1.95
C ALA A 41 15.37 -1.83 -1.46
N ALA A 42 15.63 -1.96 -0.15
CA ALA A 42 16.96 -1.87 0.44
C ALA A 42 17.55 -3.27 0.57
N ALA A 43 18.73 -3.50 0.00
CA ALA A 43 19.39 -4.80 0.06
C ALA A 43 20.92 -4.64 0.00
N GLY A 44 21.65 -5.28 0.92
CA GLY A 44 23.11 -5.30 0.91
C GLY A 44 23.77 -3.91 0.85
N GLY A 45 23.17 -2.91 1.48
CA GLY A 45 23.65 -1.53 1.49
C GLY A 45 23.43 -0.75 0.19
N ARG A 46 22.53 -1.21 -0.66
CA ARG A 46 22.13 -0.60 -1.94
C ARG A 46 20.62 -0.51 -2.07
N LEU A 47 20.15 0.25 -3.08
CA LEU A 47 18.75 0.35 -3.43
C LEU A 47 18.47 -0.31 -4.78
N PHE A 48 17.25 -0.85 -4.89
CA PHE A 48 16.75 -1.50 -6.09
C PHE A 48 15.33 -1.06 -6.37
N LEU A 49 14.94 -1.09 -7.64
CA LEU A 49 13.55 -0.95 -8.07
C LEU A 49 12.98 -2.31 -8.40
N VAL A 50 11.83 -2.63 -7.82
CA VAL A 50 11.14 -3.91 -8.05
C VAL A 50 9.85 -3.61 -8.82
N ALA A 51 9.79 -4.08 -10.06
CA ALA A 51 8.64 -3.88 -10.92
C ALA A 51 7.47 -4.83 -10.56
N THR A 52 6.29 -4.54 -11.06
CA THR A 52 5.08 -5.33 -10.78
C THR A 52 5.12 -6.76 -11.32
N ASP A 53 5.91 -7.00 -12.33
CA ASP A 53 6.19 -8.33 -12.91
C ASP A 53 7.33 -9.07 -12.19
N GLY A 54 7.98 -8.42 -11.22
CA GLY A 54 9.09 -8.97 -10.44
C GLY A 54 10.47 -8.63 -10.98
N ALA A 55 10.60 -7.90 -12.07
CA ALA A 55 11.90 -7.47 -12.55
C ALA A 55 12.59 -6.56 -11.51
N ILE A 56 13.84 -6.86 -11.18
CA ILE A 56 14.65 -6.09 -10.22
C ILE A 56 15.76 -5.38 -10.98
N ALA A 57 15.91 -4.09 -10.73
CA ALA A 57 16.97 -3.27 -11.32
C ALA A 57 17.67 -2.44 -10.24
N PRO A 58 19.01 -2.24 -10.32
CA PRO A 58 19.71 -1.32 -9.44
C PRO A 58 19.10 0.09 -9.52
N PHE A 59 19.09 0.78 -8.37
CA PHE A 59 18.65 2.16 -8.26
C PHE A 59 19.66 2.96 -7.45
N ALA A 60 19.94 4.17 -7.88
CA ALA A 60 20.93 5.06 -7.25
C ALA A 60 22.35 4.46 -7.14
N ASP A 61 22.76 3.64 -8.11
CA ASP A 61 24.05 2.96 -8.15
C ASP A 61 25.15 3.72 -8.92
N GLY A 62 24.79 4.87 -9.53
CA GLY A 62 25.73 5.76 -10.24
C GLY A 62 26.56 6.63 -9.32
N GLN A 63 27.42 7.47 -9.91
CA GLN A 63 28.21 8.46 -9.18
C GLN A 63 27.30 9.42 -8.40
N GLY A 64 27.55 9.58 -7.10
CA GLY A 64 26.71 10.37 -6.20
C GLY A 64 25.42 9.67 -5.78
N GLY A 65 25.30 8.38 -6.06
CA GLY A 65 24.18 7.54 -5.65
C GLY A 65 24.29 7.02 -4.23
N TYR A 66 23.39 6.10 -3.88
CA TYR A 66 23.30 5.52 -2.54
C TYR A 66 24.10 4.22 -2.47
N GLN A 67 25.10 4.22 -1.59
CA GLN A 67 25.82 3.00 -1.22
C GLN A 67 26.35 3.16 0.20
N VAL A 68 26.01 2.21 1.07
CA VAL A 68 26.49 2.13 2.46
C VAL A 68 27.10 0.75 2.71
N ALA A 69 27.76 0.59 3.85
CA ALA A 69 28.22 -0.73 4.27
C ALA A 69 27.01 -1.68 4.41
N SER A 70 27.18 -2.94 4.03
CA SER A 70 26.17 -3.97 4.29
C SER A 70 26.14 -4.29 5.78
N GLY A 71 24.93 -4.57 6.31
CA GLY A 71 24.75 -4.99 7.70
C GLY A 71 23.81 -4.09 8.51
N PRO A 72 23.97 -2.74 8.53
CA PRO A 72 22.99 -1.90 9.20
C PRO A 72 21.59 -2.01 8.57
N GLU A 73 20.60 -1.98 9.42
CA GLU A 73 19.19 -2.03 9.04
C GLU A 73 18.78 -0.68 8.46
N ALA A 74 18.52 -0.67 7.15
CA ALA A 74 18.23 0.53 6.38
C ALA A 74 16.75 0.62 6.04
N TYR A 75 15.90 0.94 7.02
CA TYR A 75 14.49 1.25 6.78
C TYR A 75 14.37 2.45 5.85
N LEU A 76 13.38 2.39 4.98
CA LEU A 76 13.16 3.45 3.99
C LEU A 76 11.67 3.72 3.75
N ASP A 77 11.35 4.95 3.32
CA ASP A 77 10.02 5.24 2.80
C ASP A 77 10.10 6.13 1.55
N VAL A 78 9.06 6.07 0.74
CA VAL A 78 8.95 6.79 -0.54
C VAL A 78 7.95 7.93 -0.41
N SER A 79 8.40 9.15 -0.70
CA SER A 79 7.53 10.32 -0.65
C SER A 79 6.39 10.23 -1.66
N PRO A 80 5.14 10.33 -1.21
CA PRO A 80 4.00 10.45 -2.12
C PRO A 80 3.79 11.89 -2.66
N GLY A 81 4.67 12.83 -2.32
CA GLY A 81 4.57 14.24 -2.71
C GLY A 81 3.66 15.03 -1.76
N LEU A 82 4.10 15.29 -0.54
CA LEU A 82 3.32 15.91 0.54
C LEU A 82 3.73 17.36 0.76
N HIS A 83 2.74 18.19 1.10
CA HIS A 83 2.94 19.60 1.49
C HIS A 83 2.89 19.72 3.02
N VAL A 84 3.98 20.18 3.63
CA VAL A 84 4.06 20.52 5.06
C VAL A 84 3.60 21.96 5.23
N VAL A 85 2.40 22.13 5.78
CA VAL A 85 1.74 23.45 5.85
C VAL A 85 2.50 24.42 6.75
N SER A 86 2.88 23.98 7.95
CA SER A 86 3.56 24.84 8.93
C SER A 86 4.95 25.31 8.47
N ALA A 87 5.62 24.51 7.64
CA ALA A 87 6.94 24.83 7.09
C ALA A 87 6.89 25.45 5.69
N ASN A 88 5.69 25.49 5.08
CA ASN A 88 5.46 25.97 3.71
C ASN A 88 6.45 25.36 2.70
N CYS A 89 6.64 24.05 2.78
CA CYS A 89 7.55 23.32 1.90
C CYS A 89 6.91 21.99 1.42
N ASN A 90 7.54 21.34 0.44
CA ASN A 90 7.04 20.11 -0.14
C ASN A 90 8.11 19.02 -0.13
N PHE A 91 7.73 17.82 0.28
CA PHE A 91 8.46 16.65 -0.10
C PHE A 91 8.20 16.35 -1.57
N ALA A 92 9.25 16.20 -2.38
CA ALA A 92 9.08 15.86 -3.78
C ALA A 92 8.58 14.42 -3.92
N ARG A 93 7.66 14.20 -4.86
CA ARG A 93 7.14 12.85 -5.16
C ARG A 93 8.27 11.95 -5.65
N ASP A 94 8.23 10.68 -5.20
CA ASP A 94 9.20 9.63 -5.54
C ASP A 94 10.61 9.83 -4.97
N ASP A 95 10.86 10.86 -4.13
CA ASP A 95 12.05 10.89 -3.31
C ASP A 95 12.02 9.70 -2.33
N VAL A 96 13.15 9.07 -2.14
CA VAL A 96 13.33 7.97 -1.17
C VAL A 96 14.10 8.51 0.03
N PHE A 97 13.59 8.24 1.21
CA PHE A 97 14.25 8.59 2.48
C PHE A 97 14.69 7.31 3.17
N VAL A 98 15.98 7.21 3.45
CA VAL A 98 16.60 6.02 4.05
C VAL A 98 17.24 6.42 5.37
N ILE A 99 16.95 5.72 6.46
CA ILE A 99 17.59 5.96 7.73
C ILE A 99 19.08 5.59 7.69
N ARG A 100 19.88 6.32 8.46
CA ARG A 100 21.26 5.97 8.82
C ARG A 100 21.29 5.59 10.29
N PRO A 101 21.23 4.29 10.62
CA PRO A 101 21.14 3.83 12.00
C PRO A 101 22.49 3.92 12.75
N THR A 102 23.59 4.16 12.03
CA THR A 102 24.94 4.32 12.59
C THR A 102 25.47 5.74 12.38
N PRO A 103 26.40 6.23 13.24
CA PRO A 103 26.93 7.60 13.16
C PRO A 103 27.55 7.96 11.81
N PRO A 104 27.23 9.14 11.27
CA PRO A 104 26.31 10.14 11.81
C PRO A 104 24.86 9.68 11.63
N ILE A 105 24.15 9.46 12.77
CA ILE A 105 22.75 9.02 12.76
C ILE A 105 21.90 10.08 12.06
N GLY A 106 20.97 9.65 11.22
CA GLY A 106 20.14 10.60 10.48
C GLY A 106 19.43 9.98 9.29
N ILE A 107 19.13 10.78 8.29
CA ILE A 107 18.36 10.39 7.10
C ILE A 107 19.11 10.80 5.85
N THR A 108 19.20 9.90 4.89
CA THR A 108 19.66 10.16 3.52
C THR A 108 18.42 10.32 2.63
N ARG A 109 18.38 11.36 1.81
CA ARG A 109 17.42 11.53 0.73
C ARG A 109 18.06 11.07 -0.57
N VAL A 110 17.32 10.31 -1.36
CA VAL A 110 17.69 9.89 -2.73
C VAL A 110 16.61 10.41 -3.68
N ASP A 111 17.00 11.26 -4.62
CA ASP A 111 16.06 11.82 -5.59
C ASP A 111 15.58 10.76 -6.61
N PRO A 112 14.54 11.04 -7.43
CA PRO A 112 14.04 10.09 -8.42
C PRO A 112 15.07 9.71 -9.49
N GLN A 113 16.13 10.49 -9.67
CA GLN A 113 17.25 10.24 -10.58
C GLN A 113 18.36 9.40 -9.95
N GLY A 114 18.27 9.15 -8.63
CA GLY A 114 19.20 8.32 -7.89
C GLY A 114 20.36 9.07 -7.24
N HIS A 115 20.30 10.41 -7.11
CA HIS A 115 21.32 11.16 -6.40
C HIS A 115 21.03 11.16 -4.90
N ALA A 116 22.00 10.72 -4.10
CA ALA A 116 21.90 10.66 -2.66
C ALA A 116 22.47 11.93 -2.01
N THR A 117 21.77 12.46 -1.03
CA THR A 117 22.21 13.63 -0.22
C THR A 117 21.93 13.38 1.24
N ASN A 118 22.79 13.92 2.13
CA ASN A 118 22.44 13.99 3.53
C ASN A 118 21.22 14.92 3.70
N PHE A 119 20.13 14.38 4.24
CA PHE A 119 18.92 15.17 4.44
C PHE A 119 18.92 15.86 5.81
N VAL A 120 19.14 15.07 6.87
CA VAL A 120 19.20 15.57 8.24
C VAL A 120 20.01 14.63 9.12
N ASP A 121 20.76 15.20 10.08
CA ASP A 121 21.38 14.45 11.16
C ASP A 121 20.48 14.54 12.41
N LEU A 122 20.32 13.42 13.10
CA LEU A 122 19.50 13.29 14.30
C LEU A 122 20.38 13.11 15.53
N THR A 123 19.97 13.77 16.61
CA THR A 123 20.63 13.67 17.92
C THR A 123 19.60 13.25 18.97
N GLY A 124 20.06 12.70 20.10
CA GLY A 124 19.17 12.26 21.18
C GLY A 124 18.49 10.91 20.91
N VAL A 125 19.07 10.12 20.01
CA VAL A 125 18.71 8.72 19.75
C VAL A 125 20.00 7.88 19.68
N ASP A 126 19.92 6.61 20.05
CA ASP A 126 21.08 5.70 20.05
C ASP A 126 21.24 5.03 18.67
N SER A 127 20.16 4.91 17.92
CA SER A 127 20.05 4.42 16.55
C SER A 127 18.74 4.89 15.93
N LEU A 128 18.41 4.41 14.74
CA LEU A 128 17.09 4.55 14.10
C LEU A 128 16.59 3.18 13.66
N ASN A 129 15.28 2.94 13.82
CA ASN A 129 14.67 1.65 13.57
C ASN A 129 13.25 1.74 12.97
N GLY A 130 12.85 2.87 12.40
CA GLY A 130 11.59 2.99 11.70
C GLY A 130 11.42 4.36 11.03
N ILE A 131 10.68 4.40 9.93
CA ILE A 131 10.43 5.60 9.13
C ILE A 131 9.13 5.46 8.35
N VAL A 132 8.28 6.50 8.35
CA VAL A 132 7.04 6.53 7.54
C VAL A 132 6.60 7.96 7.27
N PHE A 133 5.96 8.22 6.14
CA PHE A 133 5.29 9.50 5.87
C PHE A 133 3.91 9.57 6.52
N ASP A 134 3.61 10.70 7.16
CA ASP A 134 2.24 11.03 7.57
C ASP A 134 1.39 11.38 6.34
N THR A 135 0.76 10.39 5.75
CA THR A 135 -0.12 10.56 4.58
C THR A 135 -1.50 11.11 4.93
N VAL A 136 -1.84 11.17 6.23
CA VAL A 136 -3.16 11.60 6.73
C VAL A 136 -3.18 13.08 7.12
N GLY A 137 -2.04 13.62 7.54
CA GLY A 137 -1.87 15.04 7.90
C GLY A 137 -2.01 15.34 9.38
N ARG A 138 -2.10 14.33 10.24
CA ARG A 138 -2.17 14.54 11.70
C ARG A 138 -0.88 15.10 12.29
N PHE A 139 0.25 14.79 11.65
CA PHE A 139 1.58 15.29 11.96
C PHE A 139 2.06 16.32 10.91
N ASP A 140 1.09 17.05 10.31
CA ASP A 140 1.36 18.07 9.29
C ASP A 140 2.10 17.53 8.06
N HIS A 141 1.80 16.28 7.68
CA HIS A 141 2.40 15.59 6.53
C HIS A 141 3.93 15.44 6.59
N ARG A 142 4.49 15.38 7.79
CA ARG A 142 5.93 15.23 8.02
C ARG A 142 6.38 13.78 7.83
N LEU A 143 7.68 13.61 7.68
CA LEU A 143 8.35 12.32 7.76
C LEU A 143 8.53 11.96 9.25
N LEU A 144 7.96 10.84 9.69
CA LEU A 144 8.02 10.34 11.05
C LEU A 144 9.14 9.31 11.14
N VAL A 145 9.95 9.42 12.19
CA VAL A 145 11.11 8.54 12.40
C VAL A 145 11.15 8.12 13.84
N SER A 146 11.42 6.84 14.09
CA SER A 146 11.66 6.28 15.41
C SER A 146 13.09 5.87 15.63
N GLY A 147 13.51 5.92 16.87
CA GLY A 147 14.80 5.40 17.29
C GLY A 147 14.83 5.09 18.78
N PRO A 148 15.54 4.01 19.21
CA PRO A 148 15.67 3.66 20.60
C PRO A 148 16.50 4.72 21.36
N HIS A 149 16.10 5.00 22.59
CA HIS A 149 16.85 5.80 23.55
C HIS A 149 16.45 5.44 24.99
N ASN A 150 17.42 5.07 25.85
CA ASN A 150 17.18 4.77 27.25
C ASN A 150 16.02 3.77 27.51
N GLN A 151 15.93 2.69 26.78
CA GLN A 151 14.87 1.65 26.84
C GLN A 151 13.45 2.14 26.44
N HIS A 152 13.36 3.31 25.82
CA HIS A 152 12.16 3.88 25.23
C HIS A 152 12.40 4.14 23.74
N SER A 153 11.36 4.45 23.03
CA SER A 153 11.47 4.97 21.67
C SER A 153 11.26 6.47 21.67
N THR A 154 12.18 7.18 21.03
CA THR A 154 12.01 8.57 20.62
C THR A 154 11.37 8.61 19.25
N ILE A 155 10.32 9.41 19.09
CA ILE A 155 9.66 9.65 17.81
C ILE A 155 9.81 11.12 17.47
N VAL A 156 10.32 11.38 16.26
CA VAL A 156 10.45 12.72 15.70
C VAL A 156 9.67 12.85 14.41
N ALA A 157 9.20 14.06 14.13
CA ALA A 157 8.59 14.45 12.87
C ALA A 157 9.49 15.45 12.15
N VAL A 158 9.95 15.12 10.96
CA VAL A 158 10.90 15.92 10.17
C VAL A 158 10.14 16.57 9.01
N ASP A 159 10.31 17.88 8.82
CA ASP A 159 9.73 18.56 7.68
C ASP A 159 10.62 18.49 6.43
N CYS A 160 10.14 18.96 5.30
CA CYS A 160 10.84 18.95 4.02
C CYS A 160 12.07 19.87 3.94
N ASN A 161 12.32 20.68 4.96
CA ASN A 161 13.55 21.46 5.10
C ASN A 161 14.55 20.80 6.07
N GLY A 162 14.19 19.64 6.65
CA GLY A 162 14.99 18.94 7.64
C GLY A 162 14.83 19.48 9.07
N ALA A 163 13.84 20.35 9.35
CA ALA A 163 13.57 20.79 10.71
C ALA A 163 12.85 19.68 11.50
N ILE A 164 13.35 19.43 12.71
CA ILE A 164 12.94 18.32 13.57
C ILE A 164 11.98 18.82 14.64
N LEU A 165 10.88 18.12 14.83
CA LEU A 165 9.96 18.25 15.94
C LEU A 165 9.92 16.94 16.72
N THR A 166 10.32 16.93 17.97
CA THR A 166 10.15 15.78 18.85
C THR A 166 8.68 15.61 19.20
N ILE A 167 8.10 14.46 18.89
CA ILE A 167 6.74 14.08 19.25
C ILE A 167 6.70 13.50 20.65
N THR A 168 7.62 12.57 20.94
CA THR A 168 7.81 11.98 22.28
C THR A 168 9.21 11.37 22.37
N ASP A 169 9.75 11.29 23.59
CA ASP A 169 11.01 10.62 23.94
C ASP A 169 10.81 9.46 24.91
N SER A 170 9.58 9.07 25.15
CA SER A 170 9.17 8.11 26.20
C SER A 170 8.13 7.10 25.70
N ALA A 171 7.98 6.93 24.38
CA ALA A 171 7.12 5.88 23.83
C ALA A 171 7.62 4.49 24.26
N PRO A 172 6.73 3.48 24.33
CA PRO A 172 7.16 2.10 24.48
C PRO A 172 8.21 1.72 23.43
N PRO A 173 9.04 0.72 23.69
CA PRO A 173 9.94 0.19 22.67
C PRO A 173 9.11 -0.24 21.44
N ILE A 174 9.41 0.36 20.30
CA ILE A 174 8.83 0.03 19.02
C ILE A 174 9.95 -0.20 18.02
N GLU A 175 9.76 -1.12 17.12
CA GLU A 175 10.70 -1.47 16.07
C GLU A 175 9.99 -1.73 14.77
N GLY A 176 10.74 -1.71 13.67
CA GLY A 176 10.24 -2.11 12.37
C GLY A 176 9.31 -1.12 11.70
N GLY A 177 8.47 -1.67 10.85
CA GLY A 177 7.53 -0.90 10.07
C GLY A 177 6.31 -0.45 10.88
N PHE A 178 6.26 0.82 11.25
CA PHE A 178 5.05 1.43 11.81
C PHE A 178 4.25 2.20 10.74
N ALA A 179 2.99 2.51 11.01
CA ALA A 179 2.09 3.13 10.05
C ALA A 179 1.28 4.28 10.66
N VAL A 180 0.73 5.17 9.83
CA VAL A 180 -0.22 6.22 10.26
C VAL A 180 -1.64 5.76 9.95
N ALA A 181 -2.49 5.75 10.98
CA ALA A 181 -3.86 5.24 10.89
C ALA A 181 -4.71 6.07 9.91
N PRO A 182 -5.44 5.45 8.97
CA PRO A 182 -6.30 6.16 8.04
C PRO A 182 -7.49 6.80 8.75
N ALA A 183 -8.13 7.78 8.10
CA ALA A 183 -9.26 8.53 8.65
C ALA A 183 -10.43 7.65 9.14
N GLY A 184 -10.57 6.43 8.62
CA GLY A 184 -11.61 5.47 9.02
C GLY A 184 -11.28 4.59 10.22
N PHE A 185 -10.11 4.75 10.86
CA PHE A 185 -9.63 3.85 11.92
C PHE A 185 -10.13 4.30 13.33
N GLY A 186 -11.42 4.50 13.46
CA GLY A 186 -12.08 4.82 14.74
C GLY A 186 -11.52 6.08 15.42
N THR A 187 -11.33 6.02 16.73
CA THR A 187 -10.82 7.12 17.56
C THR A 187 -9.32 7.38 17.37
N HIS A 188 -8.60 6.45 16.74
CA HIS A 188 -7.17 6.50 16.51
C HIS A 188 -6.80 7.02 15.12
N ALA A 189 -7.78 7.57 14.38
CA ALA A 189 -7.54 8.14 13.06
C ALA A 189 -6.43 9.20 13.07
N GLY A 190 -5.40 8.98 12.28
CA GLY A 190 -4.22 9.84 12.17
C GLY A 190 -3.14 9.61 13.21
N ASP A 191 -3.33 8.76 14.20
CA ASP A 191 -2.27 8.38 15.13
C ASP A 191 -1.26 7.44 14.45
N ILE A 192 -0.02 7.42 14.93
CA ILE A 192 0.94 6.36 14.61
C ILE A 192 0.43 5.06 15.23
N VAL A 193 0.51 3.97 14.48
CA VAL A 193 0.30 2.61 14.99
C VAL A 193 1.61 1.84 14.83
N ALA A 194 2.13 1.35 15.94
CA ALA A 194 3.46 0.76 15.99
C ALA A 194 3.47 -0.57 16.77
N PRO A 195 4.11 -1.61 16.23
CA PRO A 195 4.30 -2.87 16.91
C PRO A 195 5.41 -2.78 17.97
N ASP A 196 5.29 -3.62 19.00
CA ASP A 196 6.32 -3.84 20.04
C ASP A 196 6.67 -5.33 20.00
N GLU A 197 7.80 -5.62 19.43
CA GLU A 197 8.34 -6.95 19.22
C GLU A 197 8.46 -7.73 20.54
N ASN A 198 8.89 -7.06 21.60
CA ASN A 198 9.20 -7.70 22.88
C ASN A 198 7.96 -8.16 23.63
N THR A 199 6.84 -7.42 23.52
CA THR A 199 5.62 -7.69 24.29
C THR A 199 4.47 -8.19 23.43
N GLY A 200 4.56 -8.10 22.10
CA GLY A 200 3.47 -8.40 21.19
C GLY A 200 2.32 -7.38 21.24
N ALA A 201 2.55 -6.24 21.89
CA ALA A 201 1.60 -5.15 21.94
C ALA A 201 1.62 -4.37 20.63
N ILE A 202 0.46 -3.81 20.28
CA ILE A 202 0.33 -2.82 19.20
C ILE A 202 -0.07 -1.51 19.88
N TRP A 203 0.76 -0.50 19.72
CA TRP A 203 0.59 0.81 20.37
C TRP A 203 0.06 1.85 19.38
N THR A 204 -0.68 2.83 19.91
CA THR A 204 -0.95 4.07 19.20
C THR A 204 -0.20 5.22 19.84
N ILE A 205 0.31 6.14 19.02
CA ILE A 205 0.98 7.36 19.48
C ILE A 205 0.36 8.56 18.73
N SER A 206 -0.23 9.46 19.50
CA SER A 206 -0.87 10.66 18.97
C SER A 206 0.12 11.76 18.61
N ALA A 207 -0.30 12.75 17.85
CA ALA A 207 0.53 13.92 17.51
C ALA A 207 0.94 14.78 18.73
N THR A 208 0.37 14.53 19.92
CA THR A 208 0.78 15.15 21.18
C THR A 208 1.74 14.29 21.99
N GLY A 209 2.20 13.16 21.44
CA GLY A 209 3.11 12.22 22.09
C GLY A 209 2.45 11.29 23.13
N ARG A 210 1.13 11.36 23.30
CA ARG A 210 0.41 10.40 24.16
C ARG A 210 0.36 9.05 23.45
N PHE A 211 0.69 7.99 24.17
CA PHE A 211 0.60 6.62 23.69
C PHE A 211 -0.37 5.80 24.52
N GLU A 212 -1.00 4.83 23.89
CA GLU A 212 -1.90 3.87 24.54
C GLU A 212 -1.89 2.51 23.82
N LEU A 213 -2.16 1.46 24.58
CA LEU A 213 -2.28 0.12 24.03
C LEU A 213 -3.52 0.05 23.12
N LEU A 214 -3.31 -0.23 21.84
CA LEU A 214 -4.40 -0.45 20.89
C LEU A 214 -5.01 -1.84 21.12
N VAL A 215 -4.17 -2.88 21.02
CA VAL A 215 -4.54 -4.27 21.21
C VAL A 215 -3.29 -5.14 21.35
N ALA A 216 -3.40 -6.31 21.97
CA ALA A 216 -2.37 -7.34 21.84
C ALA A 216 -2.47 -8.03 20.49
N SER A 217 -1.35 -8.29 19.83
CA SER A 217 -1.31 -8.94 18.51
C SER A 217 -1.89 -10.36 18.51
N GLY A 218 -1.76 -11.07 19.64
CA GLY A 218 -2.18 -12.47 19.76
C GLY A 218 -1.25 -13.48 19.10
N ILE A 219 -0.08 -13.04 18.61
CA ILE A 219 0.97 -13.90 18.03
C ILE A 219 2.19 -13.95 18.96
N PRO A 220 3.06 -14.97 18.84
CA PRO A 220 4.29 -15.08 19.64
C PRO A 220 5.13 -13.80 19.58
N HIS A 221 5.84 -13.50 20.66
CA HIS A 221 6.61 -12.28 20.81
C HIS A 221 7.85 -12.50 21.68
N GLY A 222 8.75 -11.52 21.68
CA GLY A 222 10.02 -11.53 22.39
C GLY A 222 11.17 -11.87 21.46
N GLY A 223 12.19 -11.04 21.39
CA GLY A 223 13.45 -11.08 20.63
C GLY A 223 13.45 -11.94 19.36
N ASP A 224 13.68 -11.38 18.21
CA ASP A 224 13.78 -12.02 16.89
C ASP A 224 12.56 -12.90 16.45
N ILE A 225 11.39 -12.78 17.11
CA ILE A 225 10.17 -13.52 16.72
C ILE A 225 8.89 -12.69 16.83
N GLY A 226 8.97 -11.50 17.38
CA GLY A 226 7.83 -10.67 17.73
C GLY A 226 7.16 -9.97 16.54
N VAL A 227 6.28 -9.02 16.85
CA VAL A 227 5.61 -8.21 15.83
C VAL A 227 6.57 -7.16 15.29
N GLU A 228 6.92 -7.29 14.01
CA GLU A 228 7.95 -6.49 13.35
C GLU A 228 7.34 -5.32 12.57
N SER A 229 6.27 -5.56 11.83
CA SER A 229 5.77 -4.58 10.87
C SER A 229 4.26 -4.50 10.83
N ALA A 230 3.77 -3.28 10.58
CA ALA A 230 2.35 -2.99 10.48
C ALA A 230 2.05 -2.10 9.25
N ALA A 231 1.01 -2.43 8.50
CA ALA A 231 0.54 -1.60 7.39
C ALA A 231 -0.97 -1.61 7.25
N PHE A 232 -1.54 -0.47 6.89
CA PHE A 232 -2.96 -0.37 6.60
C PHE A 232 -3.29 -0.84 5.19
N VAL A 233 -4.39 -1.58 5.09
CA VAL A 233 -4.94 -2.00 3.80
C VAL A 233 -5.51 -0.78 3.08
N PRO A 234 -4.98 -0.42 1.90
CA PRO A 234 -5.36 0.80 1.20
C PRO A 234 -6.78 0.73 0.66
N ALA A 235 -7.43 1.89 0.53
CA ALA A 235 -8.74 2.00 -0.09
C ALA A 235 -8.75 1.43 -1.52
N GLY A 236 -9.79 0.70 -1.86
CA GLY A 236 -9.95 0.04 -3.15
C GLY A 236 -9.33 -1.35 -3.25
N PHE A 237 -8.61 -1.81 -2.23
CA PHE A 237 -8.05 -3.16 -2.20
C PHE A 237 -9.14 -4.24 -2.27
N THR A 238 -10.22 -4.07 -1.51
CA THR A 238 -11.37 -4.97 -1.54
C THR A 238 -12.04 -5.02 -2.90
N ALA A 239 -12.17 -3.89 -3.59
CA ALA A 239 -12.87 -3.79 -4.85
C ALA A 239 -12.02 -4.19 -6.07
N ASN A 240 -10.73 -3.85 -6.05
CA ASN A 240 -9.85 -3.98 -7.21
C ASN A 240 -8.84 -5.13 -7.07
N GLY A 241 -8.72 -5.72 -5.87
CA GLY A 241 -7.64 -6.63 -5.53
C GLY A 241 -6.34 -5.88 -5.29
N GLY A 242 -5.25 -6.62 -5.19
CA GLY A 242 -3.93 -6.08 -4.92
C GLY A 242 -2.97 -7.15 -4.45
N THR A 243 -1.90 -6.73 -3.80
CA THR A 243 -0.87 -7.64 -3.26
C THR A 243 -0.20 -7.00 -2.05
N ALA A 244 0.06 -7.78 -1.02
CA ALA A 244 0.96 -7.44 0.07
C ALA A 244 2.34 -8.04 -0.18
N TYR A 245 3.39 -7.34 0.25
CA TYR A 245 4.80 -7.72 0.13
C TYR A 245 5.52 -7.52 1.45
N ILE A 246 6.47 -8.39 1.75
CA ILE A 246 7.39 -8.31 2.90
C ILE A 246 8.78 -8.79 2.50
N SER A 247 9.79 -8.39 3.26
CA SER A 247 11.16 -8.85 3.14
C SER A 247 11.41 -10.06 4.04
N ASP A 248 11.90 -11.15 3.50
CA ASP A 248 12.36 -12.34 4.23
C ASP A 248 13.90 -12.36 4.18
N ARG A 249 14.51 -11.77 5.18
CA ARG A 249 15.96 -11.59 5.27
C ARG A 249 16.67 -12.90 5.67
N ALA A 250 17.75 -13.25 4.99
CA ALA A 250 18.59 -14.35 5.43
C ALA A 250 19.38 -13.96 6.69
N THR A 251 19.06 -14.63 7.81
CA THR A 251 19.68 -14.44 9.13
C THR A 251 20.25 -15.76 9.62
N PRO A 252 21.48 -16.14 9.19
CA PRO A 252 22.08 -17.41 9.54
C PRO A 252 22.20 -17.60 11.06
N ASN A 253 21.87 -18.80 11.51
CA ASN A 253 21.83 -19.23 12.93
C ASN A 253 20.61 -18.73 13.74
N ASN A 254 19.68 -18.00 13.13
CA ASN A 254 18.38 -17.72 13.73
C ASN A 254 17.46 -18.96 13.58
N PRO A 255 16.58 -19.26 14.53
CA PRO A 255 15.57 -20.32 14.38
C PRO A 255 14.67 -20.12 13.14
N HIS A 256 14.46 -18.86 12.75
CA HIS A 256 13.82 -18.45 11.51
C HIS A 256 14.89 -17.87 10.59
N ALA A 257 15.60 -18.72 9.87
CA ALA A 257 16.82 -18.34 9.16
C ALA A 257 16.60 -17.42 7.95
N GLY A 258 15.37 -17.25 7.49
CA GLY A 258 15.06 -16.48 6.30
C GLY A 258 15.68 -17.03 5.00
N THR A 259 15.39 -16.39 3.88
CA THR A 259 15.81 -16.90 2.56
C THR A 259 16.25 -15.85 1.55
N ASP A 260 16.38 -14.58 1.96
CA ASP A 260 16.65 -13.43 1.06
C ASP A 260 15.60 -13.31 -0.07
N ASN A 261 14.34 -13.55 0.25
CA ASN A 261 13.26 -13.40 -0.69
C ASN A 261 12.34 -12.22 -0.37
N ILE A 262 11.84 -11.57 -1.38
CA ILE A 262 10.62 -10.80 -1.28
C ILE A 262 9.48 -11.82 -1.28
N LEU A 263 8.71 -11.86 -0.19
CA LEU A 263 7.49 -12.65 -0.13
C LEU A 263 6.30 -11.81 -0.56
N ARG A 264 5.27 -12.47 -1.09
CA ARG A 264 4.02 -11.82 -1.45
C ARG A 264 2.81 -12.61 -0.97
N MET A 265 1.71 -11.89 -0.75
CA MET A 265 0.39 -12.46 -0.50
C MET A 265 -0.64 -11.76 -1.39
N PRO A 266 -1.34 -12.48 -2.29
CA PRO A 266 -2.34 -11.89 -3.17
C PRO A 266 -3.57 -11.46 -2.38
N ALA A 267 -4.29 -10.45 -2.89
CA ALA A 267 -5.53 -9.97 -2.28
C ALA A 267 -6.58 -11.07 -2.09
N SER A 268 -6.65 -12.07 -2.98
CA SER A 268 -7.58 -13.18 -2.84
C SER A 268 -7.46 -13.88 -1.48
N ASP A 269 -6.24 -14.05 -1.01
CA ASP A 269 -5.93 -14.78 0.22
C ASP A 269 -6.25 -13.90 1.45
N LEU A 270 -5.81 -12.64 1.43
CA LEU A 270 -6.14 -11.66 2.48
C LEU A 270 -7.66 -11.45 2.61
N LEU A 271 -8.37 -11.28 1.50
CA LEU A 271 -9.82 -11.12 1.48
C LEU A 271 -10.56 -12.38 1.95
N ALA A 272 -10.05 -13.57 1.60
CA ALA A 272 -10.61 -14.83 2.08
C ALA A 272 -10.41 -15.01 3.59
N ALA A 273 -9.31 -14.48 4.15
CA ALA A 273 -9.07 -14.42 5.59
C ALA A 273 -9.91 -13.36 6.32
N GLY A 274 -10.63 -12.52 5.60
CA GLY A 274 -11.53 -11.52 6.19
C GLY A 274 -10.99 -10.09 6.15
N VAL A 275 -9.77 -9.86 5.74
CA VAL A 275 -9.13 -8.53 5.65
C VAL A 275 -9.87 -7.61 4.68
N ARG A 276 -10.02 -6.32 5.02
CA ARG A 276 -10.76 -5.32 4.25
C ARG A 276 -10.00 -3.99 4.20
N ASP A 277 -10.44 -3.10 3.34
CA ASP A 277 -9.94 -1.72 3.27
C ASP A 277 -9.97 -1.07 4.65
N GLY A 278 -8.87 -0.48 5.07
CA GLY A 278 -8.70 0.21 6.35
C GLY A 278 -8.33 -0.69 7.53
N ASP A 279 -8.32 -2.01 7.40
CA ASP A 279 -7.78 -2.90 8.42
C ASP A 279 -6.26 -2.75 8.52
N LEU A 280 -5.69 -3.06 9.68
CA LEU A 280 -4.24 -3.09 9.89
C LEU A 280 -3.74 -4.53 9.83
N VAL A 281 -2.83 -4.80 8.92
CA VAL A 281 -2.11 -6.08 8.85
C VAL A 281 -0.80 -5.93 9.61
N VAL A 282 -0.56 -6.84 10.55
CA VAL A 282 0.66 -6.89 11.38
C VAL A 282 1.34 -8.22 11.16
N VAL A 283 2.65 -8.20 10.94
CA VAL A 283 3.46 -9.38 10.63
C VAL A 283 4.54 -9.52 11.69
N ALA A 284 4.74 -10.75 12.16
CA ALA A 284 5.83 -11.09 13.06
C ALA A 284 7.13 -11.35 12.30
N GLU A 285 8.24 -11.00 12.91
CA GLU A 285 9.57 -11.30 12.43
C GLU A 285 9.77 -12.81 12.27
N GLY A 286 9.54 -13.56 13.34
CA GLY A 286 9.68 -15.02 13.34
C GLY A 286 8.55 -15.74 12.62
N GLY A 287 8.86 -16.32 11.44
CA GLY A 287 7.96 -17.22 10.72
C GLY A 287 6.87 -16.54 9.91
N ALA A 288 6.88 -15.23 9.77
CA ALA A 288 5.88 -14.45 9.03
C ALA A 288 4.44 -14.68 9.51
N LEU A 289 4.27 -14.94 10.81
CA LEU A 289 2.94 -14.99 11.41
C LEU A 289 2.25 -13.65 11.20
N THR A 290 0.96 -13.68 10.90
CA THR A 290 0.27 -12.47 10.48
C THR A 290 -1.08 -12.37 11.16
N THR A 291 -1.42 -11.17 11.63
CA THR A 291 -2.71 -10.87 12.23
C THR A 291 -3.36 -9.67 11.54
N ASP A 292 -4.69 -9.71 11.47
CA ASP A 292 -5.56 -8.60 11.03
C ASP A 292 -6.08 -7.88 12.27
N VAL A 293 -5.91 -6.57 12.34
CA VAL A 293 -6.45 -5.73 13.41
C VAL A 293 -7.51 -4.80 12.83
N ARG A 294 -8.70 -4.91 13.38
CA ARG A 294 -9.84 -4.09 13.01
C ARG A 294 -10.33 -3.28 14.18
N CYS A 295 -10.53 -1.99 13.97
CA CYS A 295 -11.09 -1.08 14.95
C CYS A 295 -12.44 -0.53 14.49
N THR A 296 -13.44 -0.62 15.38
CA THR A 296 -14.74 0.05 15.26
C THR A 296 -14.95 0.86 16.54
N GLU A 297 -15.79 0.40 17.47
CA GLU A 297 -15.88 0.93 18.84
C GLU A 297 -14.74 0.40 19.72
N SER A 298 -14.24 -0.78 19.42
CA SER A 298 -13.07 -1.41 20.04
C SER A 298 -12.23 -2.09 18.97
N CYS A 299 -10.96 -2.32 19.28
CA CYS A 299 -10.04 -3.00 18.38
C CYS A 299 -9.94 -4.49 18.71
N THR A 300 -9.89 -5.31 17.69
CA THR A 300 -9.73 -6.76 17.81
C THR A 300 -8.63 -7.24 16.87
N SER A 301 -7.86 -8.23 17.33
CA SER A 301 -6.83 -8.91 16.54
C SER A 301 -7.32 -10.31 16.16
N THR A 302 -7.10 -10.71 14.91
CA THR A 302 -7.48 -12.02 14.36
C THR A 302 -6.32 -12.59 13.56
N ALA A 303 -5.81 -13.76 13.96
CA ALA A 303 -4.73 -14.40 13.22
C ALA A 303 -5.21 -14.83 11.81
N ILE A 304 -4.44 -14.46 10.78
CA ILE A 304 -4.69 -14.83 9.38
C ILE A 304 -3.64 -15.78 8.83
N VAL A 305 -2.39 -15.71 9.35
CA VAL A 305 -1.36 -16.72 9.17
C VAL A 305 -0.96 -17.20 10.55
N SER A 306 -1.37 -18.42 10.90
CA SER A 306 -1.17 -19.01 12.23
C SER A 306 -0.09 -20.11 12.27
N THR A 307 0.42 -20.50 11.11
CA THR A 307 1.50 -21.51 11.00
C THR A 307 2.75 -20.81 10.50
N GLY A 308 3.75 -20.72 11.38
CA GLY A 308 5.04 -20.12 11.06
C GLY A 308 5.84 -20.97 10.06
N THR A 309 6.73 -20.29 9.36
CA THR A 309 7.70 -20.85 8.40
C THR A 309 9.12 -20.61 8.91
N SER A 310 10.12 -20.84 8.07
CA SER A 310 11.51 -20.44 8.34
C SER A 310 11.80 -18.98 8.00
N ALA A 311 10.80 -18.21 7.59
CA ALA A 311 10.97 -16.81 7.21
C ALA A 311 11.40 -15.95 8.41
N HIS A 312 12.24 -14.96 8.15
CA HIS A 312 12.69 -13.94 9.07
C HIS A 312 12.36 -12.56 8.47
N ILE A 313 11.31 -11.97 8.98
CA ILE A 313 10.74 -10.77 8.38
C ILE A 313 11.42 -9.54 8.92
N GLU A 314 11.78 -8.66 8.02
CA GLU A 314 12.37 -7.37 8.33
C GLU A 314 11.69 -6.26 7.52
N GLY A 315 11.82 -5.02 8.01
CA GLY A 315 11.33 -3.87 7.28
C GLY A 315 9.81 -3.72 7.25
N HIS A 316 9.32 -3.04 6.24
CA HIS A 316 7.91 -2.70 6.12
C HIS A 316 7.09 -3.79 5.43
N VAL A 317 5.86 -3.98 5.91
CA VAL A 317 4.79 -4.57 5.09
C VAL A 317 4.33 -3.51 4.09
N VAL A 318 4.34 -3.82 2.80
CA VAL A 318 3.81 -2.95 1.75
C VAL A 318 2.56 -3.57 1.15
N ILE A 319 1.42 -2.91 1.34
CA ILE A 319 0.14 -3.35 0.78
C ILE A 319 -0.29 -2.37 -0.31
N ARG A 320 -0.51 -2.87 -1.53
CA ARG A 320 -0.95 -2.05 -2.65
C ARG A 320 -2.25 -2.57 -3.26
N ALA A 321 -3.19 -1.66 -3.50
CA ALA A 321 -4.37 -1.96 -4.31
C ALA A 321 -4.03 -1.86 -5.79
N ASN A 322 -4.69 -2.69 -6.59
CA ASN A 322 -4.67 -2.52 -8.04
C ASN A 322 -5.41 -1.22 -8.43
N PRO A 323 -5.04 -0.59 -9.54
CA PRO A 323 -5.80 0.53 -10.06
C PRO A 323 -7.24 0.10 -10.38
N PRO A 324 -8.22 1.02 -10.27
CA PRO A 324 -9.58 0.73 -10.65
C PRO A 324 -9.66 0.16 -12.07
N ARG A 325 -10.44 -0.90 -12.25
CA ARG A 325 -10.68 -1.42 -13.60
C ARG A 325 -11.37 -0.33 -14.41
N PRO A 326 -10.89 -0.05 -15.63
CA PRO A 326 -11.63 0.83 -16.53
C PRO A 326 -13.07 0.34 -16.62
N ALA A 327 -14.04 1.25 -16.47
CA ALA A 327 -15.43 0.90 -16.71
C ALA A 327 -15.53 0.21 -18.08
N PRO A 328 -16.27 -0.90 -18.19
CA PRO A 328 -16.50 -1.50 -19.51
C PRO A 328 -16.96 -0.37 -20.42
N ARG A 329 -16.19 -0.13 -21.49
CA ARG A 329 -16.66 0.81 -22.51
C ARG A 329 -18.04 0.33 -22.92
N SER A 330 -19.06 1.09 -22.57
CA SER A 330 -20.37 0.88 -23.16
C SER A 330 -20.13 0.91 -24.67
N LEU A 331 -20.24 -0.24 -25.31
CA LEU A 331 -20.26 -0.26 -26.77
C LEU A 331 -21.30 0.80 -27.14
N PRO A 332 -20.99 1.74 -28.06
CA PRO A 332 -22.00 2.67 -28.54
C PRO A 332 -23.19 1.81 -28.90
N ALA A 333 -24.34 2.11 -28.30
CA ALA A 333 -25.58 1.38 -28.62
C ALA A 333 -25.60 1.23 -30.12
N VAL A 334 -25.59 -0.01 -30.60
CA VAL A 334 -25.64 -0.27 -32.06
C VAL A 334 -26.80 0.57 -32.52
N ALA A 335 -26.47 1.72 -33.13
CA ALA A 335 -27.51 2.62 -33.61
C ALA A 335 -28.44 1.74 -34.44
N ASP A 336 -29.70 1.67 -34.04
CA ASP A 336 -30.68 0.76 -34.60
C ASP A 336 -30.76 1.06 -36.11
N LEU A 337 -29.88 0.39 -36.87
CA LEU A 337 -29.82 0.46 -38.32
C LEU A 337 -31.19 0.06 -38.94
N GLY A 338 -32.02 -0.65 -38.14
CA GLY A 338 -33.41 -0.97 -38.49
C GLY A 338 -34.29 0.26 -38.47
N SER A 339 -34.19 1.12 -37.44
CA SER A 339 -35.02 2.33 -37.34
C SER A 339 -34.64 3.37 -38.41
N GLN A 340 -33.34 3.51 -38.71
CA GLN A 340 -32.89 4.42 -39.77
C GLN A 340 -33.31 3.95 -41.16
N ARG A 341 -33.26 2.64 -41.44
CA ARG A 341 -33.79 2.06 -42.69
C ARG A 341 -35.32 2.20 -42.81
N ALA A 342 -36.04 1.97 -41.72
CA ALA A 342 -37.50 2.16 -41.71
C ALA A 342 -37.89 3.63 -41.96
N GLN A 343 -37.19 4.59 -41.34
CA GLN A 343 -37.43 6.02 -41.58
C GLN A 343 -37.08 6.44 -43.01
N LEU A 344 -36.01 5.90 -43.61
CA LEU A 344 -35.65 6.17 -44.99
C LEU A 344 -36.74 5.62 -45.96
N LEU A 345 -37.22 4.40 -45.74
CA LEU A 345 -38.27 3.80 -46.55
C LEU A 345 -39.62 4.58 -46.47
N VAL A 346 -39.97 5.04 -45.27
CA VAL A 346 -41.17 5.89 -45.09
C VAL A 346 -41.05 7.21 -45.87
N ARG A 347 -39.87 7.87 -45.80
CA ARG A 347 -39.62 9.12 -46.53
C ARG A 347 -39.67 8.92 -48.04
N LEU A 348 -39.13 7.81 -48.55
CA LEU A 348 -39.18 7.47 -49.98
C LEU A 348 -40.62 7.18 -50.44
N ALA A 349 -41.43 6.46 -49.66
CA ALA A 349 -42.82 6.19 -49.92
C ALA A 349 -43.67 7.47 -49.98
N ILE A 350 -43.48 8.39 -49.03
CA ILE A 350 -44.16 9.70 -49.01
C ILE A 350 -43.76 10.53 -50.25
N GLY A 351 -42.48 10.56 -50.62
CA GLY A 351 -42.02 11.25 -51.82
C GLY A 351 -42.61 10.72 -53.08
N ALA A 352 -42.77 9.39 -53.23
CA ALA A 352 -43.41 8.76 -54.37
C ALA A 352 -44.93 9.10 -54.52
N VAL A 353 -45.63 9.13 -53.37
CA VAL A 353 -47.05 9.52 -53.33
C VAL A 353 -47.24 10.97 -53.76
N ILE A 354 -46.41 11.88 -53.24
CA ILE A 354 -46.44 13.30 -53.59
C ILE A 354 -46.18 13.49 -55.11
N ALA A 355 -45.20 12.82 -55.68
CA ALA A 355 -44.86 12.86 -57.08
C ALA A 355 -46.06 12.36 -57.96
N ALA A 356 -46.72 11.27 -57.59
CA ALA A 356 -47.85 10.74 -58.25
C ALA A 356 -49.04 11.71 -58.23
N ILE A 357 -49.33 12.38 -57.12
CA ILE A 357 -50.38 13.39 -56.99
C ILE A 357 -50.09 14.59 -57.90
N LEU A 358 -48.89 15.09 -57.92
CA LEU A 358 -48.45 16.22 -58.72
C LEU A 358 -48.57 15.89 -60.22
N THR A 359 -48.18 14.69 -60.64
CA THR A 359 -48.32 14.23 -62.03
C THR A 359 -49.79 14.13 -62.41
N ALA A 360 -50.67 13.57 -61.58
CA ALA A 360 -52.10 13.51 -61.81
C ALA A 360 -52.74 14.90 -61.99
N LEU A 361 -52.34 15.86 -61.15
CA LEU A 361 -52.82 17.26 -61.24
C LEU A 361 -52.37 17.94 -62.52
N VAL A 362 -51.17 17.71 -62.99
CA VAL A 362 -50.70 18.24 -64.29
C VAL A 362 -51.48 17.67 -65.47
N VAL A 363 -51.68 16.36 -65.45
CA VAL A 363 -52.50 15.67 -66.48
C VAL A 363 -53.96 16.17 -66.51
N LEU A 364 -54.55 16.36 -65.31
CA LEU A 364 -55.92 16.90 -65.24
C LEU A 364 -56.00 18.36 -65.72
N ARG A 365 -54.99 19.19 -65.42
CA ARG A 365 -54.93 20.56 -65.96
C ARG A 365 -54.79 20.56 -67.51
N ALA A 366 -53.92 19.73 -68.04
CA ALA A 366 -53.71 19.61 -69.48
C ALA A 366 -54.96 19.14 -70.20
N ARG A 367 -55.71 18.20 -69.62
CA ARG A 367 -57.02 17.73 -70.16
C ARG A 367 -58.07 18.83 -70.12
N ARG A 368 -58.14 19.66 -69.10
CA ARG A 368 -59.07 20.82 -69.01
C ARG A 368 -58.71 21.90 -70.02
N ALA A 369 -57.44 22.15 -70.28
CA ALA A 369 -57.01 23.15 -71.27
C ALA A 369 -57.34 22.73 -72.73
N ARG A 370 -57.45 21.42 -73.01
CA ARG A 370 -57.86 20.91 -74.35
C ARG A 370 -59.36 20.87 -74.59
N ARG A 371 -60.19 21.14 -73.59
CA ARG A 371 -61.65 21.14 -73.68
C ARG A 371 -62.26 22.56 -73.72
N ARG A 372 -61.40 23.58 -73.73
CA ARG A 372 -61.73 25.00 -74.00
C ARG A 372 -61.12 25.38 -75.36
#